data_4cf8f77f8cd1c18705fa3dff4b70d46b
#
_entry.id   4cf8f77f8cd1c18705fa3dff4b70d46b
#
_cell.length_a   1.000
_cell.length_b   1.000
_cell.length_c   1.000
_cell.angle_alpha   90.00
_cell.angle_beta   90.00
_cell.angle_gamma   90.00
#
_symmetry.space_group_name_H-M   'P 1'
#
loop_
_entity.id
_entity.type
_entity.pdbx_description
1 polymer ?
#
loop_
_entity_poly.entity_id
_entity_poly.type
_entity_poly.pdbx_seq_one_letter_code
_entity_poly.pdbx_strand_id
1 'polypeptide(L)'
;MLSVSNLSVQFGKRVLFDDVNTKFLLGNCYGIIGANGSGKSTFLKILSGEFDPTSGQVNLDPGKRMSVLSQNHYAFDEFAVLDTVMMGNKRLYNLKHEMDALYAKPDFSEEDGIKAGELGAEFEEMGGWNAESNAASLLSSLGIKEELHYTLMADIE
;
A
#
# COMPACT_ATOMS: atom_id res chain seq x y z
N MET A 1 -9.69 -8.39 11.03
CA MET A 1 -10.11 -9.60 10.28
C MET A 1 -10.38 -9.19 8.85
N LEU A 2 -10.04 -10.02 7.89
CA LEU A 2 -10.47 -9.89 6.49
C LEU A 2 -11.54 -10.95 6.24
N SER A 3 -12.67 -10.59 5.66
CA SER A 3 -13.76 -11.53 5.38
C SER A 3 -14.23 -11.42 3.94
N VAL A 4 -14.63 -12.55 3.39
CA VAL A 4 -15.16 -12.70 2.04
C VAL A 4 -16.55 -13.31 2.16
N SER A 5 -17.53 -12.75 1.47
CA SER A 5 -18.92 -13.19 1.53
C SER A 5 -19.52 -13.29 0.13
N ASN A 6 -20.05 -14.46 -0.20
CA ASN A 6 -20.74 -14.78 -1.45
C ASN A 6 -19.95 -14.38 -2.70
N LEU A 7 -18.60 -14.51 -2.64
CA LEU A 7 -17.71 -14.05 -3.68
C LEU A 7 -17.74 -14.99 -4.88
N SER A 8 -18.09 -14.44 -6.04
CA SER A 8 -18.11 -15.19 -7.30
C SER A 8 -17.37 -14.43 -8.39
N VAL A 9 -16.66 -15.16 -9.23
CA VAL A 9 -15.96 -14.61 -10.40
C VAL A 9 -16.22 -15.45 -11.63
N GLN A 10 -16.67 -14.78 -12.67
CA GLN A 10 -16.98 -15.37 -13.95
C GLN A 10 -16.41 -14.52 -15.09
N PHE A 11 -15.74 -15.14 -16.04
CA PHE A 11 -15.28 -14.53 -17.29
C PHE A 11 -16.06 -15.12 -18.48
N GLY A 12 -17.01 -14.37 -19.00
CA GLY A 12 -17.92 -14.85 -20.03
C GLY A 12 -18.71 -16.08 -19.56
N LYS A 13 -18.47 -17.24 -20.15
CA LYS A 13 -19.11 -18.51 -19.74
C LYS A 13 -18.31 -19.33 -18.74
N ARG A 14 -17.10 -18.90 -18.40
CA ARG A 14 -16.22 -19.63 -17.50
C ARG A 14 -16.34 -19.08 -16.08
N VAL A 15 -16.87 -19.89 -15.19
CA VAL A 15 -16.85 -19.63 -13.75
C VAL A 15 -15.48 -20.06 -13.20
N LEU A 16 -14.77 -19.16 -12.52
CA LEU A 16 -13.52 -19.49 -11.82
C LEU A 16 -13.80 -20.04 -10.43
N PHE A 17 -14.66 -19.36 -9.68
CA PHE A 17 -15.17 -19.80 -8.40
C PHE A 17 -16.51 -19.12 -8.13
N ASP A 18 -17.32 -19.75 -7.31
CA ASP A 18 -18.67 -19.33 -7.02
C ASP A 18 -18.98 -19.49 -5.53
N ASP A 19 -19.71 -18.53 -4.98
CA ASP A 19 -20.19 -18.48 -3.59
C ASP A 19 -19.10 -18.76 -2.54
N VAL A 20 -17.92 -18.17 -2.70
CA VAL A 20 -16.83 -18.32 -1.74
C VAL A 20 -17.11 -17.49 -0.49
N ASN A 21 -17.13 -18.18 0.65
CA ASN A 21 -17.32 -17.58 1.96
C ASN A 21 -16.14 -17.98 2.85
N THR A 22 -15.33 -17.02 3.31
CA THR A 22 -14.18 -17.32 4.17
C THR A 22 -13.81 -16.14 5.05
N LYS A 23 -13.09 -16.42 6.14
CA LYS A 23 -12.58 -15.42 7.08
C LYS A 23 -11.10 -15.67 7.35
N PHE A 24 -10.31 -14.61 7.25
CA PHE A 24 -8.90 -14.61 7.55
C PHE A 24 -8.70 -13.93 8.90
N LEU A 25 -8.32 -14.73 9.91
CA LEU A 25 -8.14 -14.26 11.27
C LEU A 25 -6.70 -13.76 11.49
N LEU A 26 -6.54 -12.80 12.37
CA LEU A 26 -5.22 -12.29 12.77
C LEU A 26 -4.38 -13.40 13.41
N GLY A 27 -3.08 -13.35 13.17
CA GLY A 27 -2.13 -14.30 13.74
C GLY A 27 -2.05 -15.66 13.04
N ASN A 28 -2.86 -15.88 12.00
CA ASN A 28 -2.83 -17.12 11.21
C ASN A 28 -2.19 -16.89 9.83
N CYS A 29 -1.55 -17.93 9.32
CA CYS A 29 -1.04 -18.00 7.96
C CYS A 29 -1.97 -18.89 7.14
N TYR A 30 -2.40 -18.41 5.96
CA TYR A 30 -3.31 -19.11 5.06
C TYR A 30 -2.63 -19.37 3.71
N GLY A 31 -2.65 -20.63 3.26
CA GLY A 31 -2.17 -21.03 1.95
C GLY A 31 -3.32 -21.23 0.97
N ILE A 32 -3.22 -20.64 -0.23
CA ILE A 32 -4.15 -20.87 -1.33
C ILE A 32 -3.52 -21.84 -2.31
N ILE A 33 -4.08 -23.04 -2.42
CA ILE A 33 -3.60 -24.10 -3.30
C ILE A 33 -4.63 -24.46 -4.36
N GLY A 34 -4.13 -24.90 -5.50
CA GLY A 34 -4.99 -25.31 -6.65
C GLY A 34 -4.17 -25.38 -7.94
N ALA A 35 -4.75 -25.97 -8.98
CA ALA A 35 -4.13 -26.09 -10.29
C ALA A 35 -3.84 -24.73 -10.95
N ASN A 36 -2.96 -24.70 -11.96
CA ASN A 36 -2.74 -23.49 -12.75
C ASN A 36 -4.05 -23.11 -13.48
N GLY A 37 -4.35 -21.81 -13.46
CA GLY A 37 -5.61 -21.29 -14.03
C GLY A 37 -6.87 -21.50 -13.18
N SER A 38 -6.75 -21.98 -11.93
CA SER A 38 -7.89 -22.15 -11.00
C SER A 38 -8.39 -20.83 -10.37
N GLY A 39 -7.77 -19.69 -10.67
CA GLY A 39 -8.20 -18.39 -10.14
C GLY A 39 -7.48 -17.91 -8.89
N LYS A 40 -6.42 -18.59 -8.41
CA LYS A 40 -5.66 -18.18 -7.21
C LYS A 40 -5.21 -16.72 -7.23
N SER A 41 -4.54 -16.31 -8.31
CA SER A 41 -4.05 -14.93 -8.47
C SER A 41 -5.20 -13.93 -8.62
N THR A 42 -6.29 -14.34 -9.27
CA THR A 42 -7.51 -13.52 -9.38
C THR A 42 -8.14 -13.30 -8.01
N PHE A 43 -8.22 -14.35 -7.19
CA PHE A 43 -8.73 -14.25 -5.83
C PHE A 43 -7.87 -13.29 -4.97
N LEU A 44 -6.54 -13.38 -5.04
CA LEU A 44 -5.64 -12.45 -4.35
C LEU A 44 -5.83 -11.00 -4.82
N LYS A 45 -5.99 -10.77 -6.13
CA LYS A 45 -6.27 -9.44 -6.69
C LYS A 45 -7.60 -8.86 -6.22
N ILE A 46 -8.60 -9.71 -6.00
CA ILE A 46 -9.88 -9.26 -5.43
C ILE A 46 -9.72 -8.92 -3.95
N LEU A 47 -8.99 -9.75 -3.20
CA LEU A 47 -8.69 -9.43 -1.79
C LEU A 47 -7.96 -8.10 -1.66
N SER A 48 -7.04 -7.79 -2.59
CA SER A 48 -6.29 -6.52 -2.60
C SER A 48 -7.09 -5.32 -3.13
N GLY A 49 -8.25 -5.54 -3.72
CA GLY A 49 -9.04 -4.49 -4.37
C GLY A 49 -8.51 -4.08 -5.76
N GLU A 50 -7.58 -4.86 -6.34
CA GLU A 50 -7.07 -4.62 -7.70
C GLU A 50 -8.05 -5.10 -8.79
N PHE A 51 -8.98 -5.98 -8.43
CA PHE A 51 -9.95 -6.55 -9.36
C PHE A 51 -11.31 -6.69 -8.67
N ASP A 52 -12.37 -6.24 -9.35
CA ASP A 52 -13.74 -6.35 -8.85
C ASP A 52 -14.31 -7.75 -9.11
N PRO A 53 -14.98 -8.37 -8.13
CA PRO A 53 -15.67 -9.63 -8.32
C PRO A 53 -16.92 -9.46 -9.19
N THR A 54 -17.43 -10.56 -9.76
CA THR A 54 -18.73 -10.59 -10.45
C THR A 54 -19.88 -10.36 -9.44
N SER A 55 -19.76 -10.95 -8.24
CA SER A 55 -20.67 -10.72 -7.12
C SER A 55 -19.98 -11.00 -5.79
N GLY A 56 -20.63 -10.61 -4.70
CA GLY A 56 -20.10 -10.74 -3.35
C GLY A 56 -19.24 -9.55 -2.92
N GLN A 57 -18.59 -9.67 -1.78
CA GLN A 57 -17.82 -8.57 -1.20
C GLN A 57 -16.65 -9.07 -0.35
N VAL A 58 -15.64 -8.21 -0.27
CA VAL A 58 -14.49 -8.35 0.62
C VAL A 58 -14.56 -7.23 1.64
N ASN A 59 -14.48 -7.57 2.92
CA ASN A 59 -14.52 -6.60 4.00
C ASN A 59 -13.29 -6.72 4.88
N LEU A 60 -12.59 -5.61 5.07
CA LEU A 60 -11.51 -5.46 6.03
C LEU A 60 -12.04 -4.70 7.25
N ASP A 61 -11.74 -5.17 8.46
CA ASP A 61 -12.16 -4.49 9.69
C ASP A 61 -11.67 -3.03 9.70
N PRO A 62 -12.48 -2.09 10.21
CA PRO A 62 -12.08 -0.69 10.35
C PRO A 62 -10.74 -0.54 11.09
N GLY A 63 -9.93 0.40 10.64
CA GLY A 63 -8.62 0.69 11.24
C GLY A 63 -7.53 -0.35 10.95
N LYS A 64 -7.81 -1.37 10.12
CA LYS A 64 -6.80 -2.32 9.65
C LYS A 64 -6.24 -1.89 8.30
N ARG A 65 -4.94 -2.12 8.12
CA ARG A 65 -4.26 -1.92 6.85
C ARG A 65 -3.92 -3.27 6.23
N MET A 66 -3.98 -3.32 4.92
CA MET A 66 -3.59 -4.48 4.12
C MET A 66 -2.45 -4.09 3.18
N SER A 67 -1.44 -4.93 3.10
CA SER A 67 -0.35 -4.79 2.14
C SER A 67 -0.32 -6.00 1.23
N VAL A 68 0.09 -5.80 -0.01
CA VAL A 68 0.20 -6.84 -1.01
C VAL A 68 1.63 -6.82 -1.55
N LEU A 69 2.30 -7.97 -1.51
CA LEU A 69 3.58 -8.12 -2.18
C LEU A 69 3.33 -8.32 -3.68
N SER A 70 3.69 -7.31 -4.47
CA SER A 70 3.58 -7.37 -5.92
C SER A 70 4.68 -8.27 -6.51
N GLN A 71 4.36 -8.93 -7.63
CA GLN A 71 5.33 -9.66 -8.44
C GLN A 71 6.16 -8.75 -9.37
N ASN A 72 5.76 -7.48 -9.51
CA ASN A 72 6.52 -6.52 -10.31
C ASN A 72 7.66 -5.95 -9.48
N HIS A 73 8.85 -6.47 -9.68
CA HIS A 73 10.06 -6.03 -8.98
C HIS A 73 10.54 -4.65 -9.42
N TYR A 74 10.14 -4.19 -10.59
CA TYR A 74 10.56 -2.92 -11.21
C TYR A 74 9.59 -1.77 -10.96
N ALA A 75 8.55 -1.98 -10.16
CA ALA A 75 7.50 -0.97 -9.95
C ALA A 75 7.99 0.30 -9.26
N PHE A 76 9.15 0.26 -8.62
CA PHE A 76 9.72 1.33 -7.82
C PHE A 76 11.11 1.77 -8.26
N ASP A 77 11.56 1.35 -9.44
CA ASP A 77 12.92 1.61 -9.96
C ASP A 77 13.28 3.10 -10.00
N GLU A 78 12.29 3.97 -10.23
CA GLU A 78 12.47 5.42 -10.33
C GLU A 78 12.49 6.13 -8.96
N PHE A 79 12.28 5.39 -7.87
CA PHE A 79 12.19 5.95 -6.52
C PHE A 79 13.40 5.56 -5.68
N ALA A 80 13.75 6.43 -4.73
CA ALA A 80 14.75 6.09 -3.74
C ALA A 80 14.25 4.98 -2.79
N VAL A 81 15.17 4.21 -2.25
CA VAL A 81 14.86 3.11 -1.31
C VAL A 81 14.01 3.59 -0.15
N LEU A 82 14.38 4.71 0.45
CA LEU A 82 13.67 5.30 1.58
C LEU A 82 12.25 5.72 1.19
N ASP A 83 12.11 6.39 0.03
CA ASP A 83 10.82 6.81 -0.50
C ASP A 83 9.90 5.61 -0.77
N THR A 84 10.46 4.52 -1.30
CA THR A 84 9.72 3.28 -1.55
C THR A 84 9.11 2.73 -0.26
N VAL A 85 9.84 2.78 0.86
CA VAL A 85 9.29 2.38 2.17
C VAL A 85 8.22 3.36 2.63
N MET A 86 8.45 4.67 2.47
CA MET A 86 7.47 5.71 2.82
C MET A 86 6.16 5.58 2.04
N MET A 87 6.22 5.18 0.77
CA MET A 87 5.05 4.90 -0.09
C MET A 87 4.16 3.78 0.44
N GLY A 88 4.63 2.94 1.36
CA GLY A 88 3.82 1.97 2.08
C GLY A 88 2.65 2.63 2.85
N ASN A 89 2.78 3.92 3.20
CA ASN A 89 1.69 4.76 3.68
C ASN A 89 1.42 5.88 2.67
N LYS A 90 0.63 5.58 1.64
CA LYS A 90 0.36 6.49 0.51
C LYS A 90 -0.13 7.87 0.95
N ARG A 91 -1.00 7.94 1.99
CA ARG A 91 -1.53 9.23 2.44
C ARG A 91 -0.42 10.09 3.06
N LEU A 92 0.39 9.50 3.93
CA LEU A 92 1.51 10.18 4.57
C LEU A 92 2.55 10.66 3.53
N TYR A 93 2.90 9.80 2.57
CA TYR A 93 3.82 10.14 1.48
C TYR A 93 3.31 11.32 0.65
N ASN A 94 2.03 11.27 0.25
CA ASN A 94 1.42 12.36 -0.51
C ASN A 94 1.34 13.65 0.30
N LEU A 95 0.98 13.58 1.59
CA LEU A 95 0.96 14.75 2.48
C LEU A 95 2.31 15.45 2.54
N LYS A 96 3.41 14.68 2.68
CA LYS A 96 4.75 15.23 2.68
C LYS A 96 5.02 16.01 1.38
N HIS A 97 4.73 15.40 0.23
CA HIS A 97 4.93 16.05 -1.06
C HIS A 97 4.02 17.27 -1.28
N GLU A 98 2.77 17.22 -0.82
CA GLU A 98 1.85 18.36 -0.88
C GLU A 98 2.38 19.53 -0.05
N MET A 99 2.91 19.25 1.15
CA MET A 99 3.52 20.25 2.03
C MET A 99 4.79 20.83 1.39
N ASP A 100 5.70 19.99 0.91
CA ASP A 100 6.95 20.41 0.27
C ASP A 100 6.67 21.29 -0.97
N ALA A 101 5.72 20.90 -1.81
CA ALA A 101 5.30 21.68 -2.97
C ALA A 101 4.67 23.02 -2.58
N LEU A 102 3.92 23.06 -1.49
CA LEU A 102 3.30 24.28 -1.01
C LEU A 102 4.36 25.27 -0.47
N TYR A 103 5.31 24.79 0.31
CA TYR A 103 6.41 25.63 0.83
C TYR A 103 7.43 26.05 -0.25
N ALA A 104 7.52 25.34 -1.36
CA ALA A 104 8.39 25.70 -2.48
C ALA A 104 7.81 26.80 -3.38
N LYS A 105 6.57 27.24 -3.15
CA LYS A 105 5.96 28.31 -3.95
C LYS A 105 6.67 29.64 -3.74
N PRO A 106 7.05 30.36 -4.80
CA PRO A 106 7.71 31.66 -4.67
C PRO A 106 6.74 32.78 -4.19
N ASP A 107 5.44 32.58 -4.37
CA ASP A 107 4.36 33.50 -4.05
C ASP A 107 3.43 32.91 -2.95
N PHE A 108 4.05 32.46 -1.86
CA PHE A 108 3.34 31.87 -0.74
C PHE A 108 2.31 32.86 -0.14
N SER A 109 1.02 32.54 -0.29
CA SER A 109 -0.10 33.37 0.13
C SER A 109 -0.58 33.06 1.56
N GLU A 110 -1.47 33.90 2.10
CA GLU A 110 -2.12 33.65 3.38
C GLU A 110 -2.99 32.37 3.32
N GLU A 111 -3.64 32.11 2.19
CA GLU A 111 -4.41 30.88 1.96
C GLU A 111 -3.49 29.65 1.95
N ASP A 112 -2.31 29.76 1.36
CA ASP A 112 -1.29 28.69 1.41
C ASP A 112 -0.83 28.42 2.84
N GLY A 113 -0.74 29.47 3.68
CA GLY A 113 -0.43 29.34 5.10
C GLY A 113 -1.47 28.56 5.88
N ILE A 114 -2.75 28.83 5.65
CA ILE A 114 -3.87 28.09 6.27
C ILE A 114 -3.81 26.63 5.84
N LYS A 115 -3.68 26.37 4.54
CA LYS A 115 -3.59 25.02 3.99
C LYS A 115 -2.38 24.25 4.53
N ALA A 116 -1.22 24.91 4.64
CA ALA A 116 -0.01 24.32 5.23
C ALA A 116 -0.24 23.92 6.69
N GLY A 117 -0.98 24.74 7.45
CA GLY A 117 -1.36 24.41 8.82
C GLY A 117 -2.25 23.16 8.92
N GLU A 118 -3.25 23.04 8.04
CA GLU A 118 -4.15 21.88 8.00
C GLU A 118 -3.38 20.60 7.62
N LEU A 119 -2.56 20.66 6.57
CA LEU A 119 -1.72 19.52 6.14
C LEU A 119 -0.71 19.12 7.23
N GLY A 120 -0.11 20.12 7.91
CA GLY A 120 0.83 19.89 9.00
C GLY A 120 0.20 19.19 10.20
N ALA A 121 -1.03 19.57 10.57
CA ALA A 121 -1.79 18.92 11.63
C ALA A 121 -2.11 17.45 11.29
N GLU A 122 -2.57 17.17 10.07
CA GLU A 122 -2.82 15.80 9.60
C GLU A 122 -1.51 14.98 9.56
N PHE A 123 -0.42 15.59 9.09
CA PHE A 123 0.89 14.95 9.03
C PHE A 123 1.40 14.57 10.42
N GLU A 124 1.23 15.45 11.41
CA GLU A 124 1.58 15.18 12.81
C GLU A 124 0.73 14.06 13.40
N GLU A 125 -0.59 14.09 13.19
CA GLU A 125 -1.51 13.04 13.67
C GLU A 125 -1.12 11.66 13.12
N MET A 126 -0.64 11.61 11.88
CA MET A 126 -0.15 10.38 11.26
C MET A 126 1.27 9.98 11.69
N GLY A 127 1.93 10.73 12.58
CA GLY A 127 3.31 10.52 13.01
C GLY A 127 4.35 10.83 11.93
N GLY A 128 4.02 11.74 11.03
CA GLY A 128 4.79 12.06 9.84
C GLY A 128 6.21 12.56 10.12
N TRP A 129 6.39 13.33 11.18
CA TRP A 129 7.72 13.85 11.59
C TRP A 129 8.76 12.76 11.91
N ASN A 130 8.29 11.57 12.32
CA ASN A 130 9.16 10.43 12.62
C ASN A 130 9.17 9.38 11.49
N ALA A 131 8.39 9.58 10.44
CA ALA A 131 8.19 8.55 9.42
C ALA A 131 9.47 8.21 8.67
N GLU A 132 10.27 9.21 8.31
CA GLU A 132 11.54 9.03 7.61
C GLU A 132 12.57 8.30 8.49
N SER A 133 12.71 8.71 9.75
CA SER A 133 13.63 8.05 10.69
C SER A 133 13.18 6.61 11.01
N ASN A 134 11.87 6.37 11.09
CA ASN A 134 11.31 5.04 11.27
C ASN A 134 11.57 4.16 10.05
N ALA A 135 11.41 4.69 8.83
CA ALA A 135 11.70 4.00 7.58
C ALA A 135 13.21 3.67 7.48
N ALA A 136 14.09 4.61 7.82
CA ALA A 136 15.54 4.39 7.85
C ALA A 136 15.93 3.30 8.85
N SER A 137 15.33 3.31 10.05
CA SER A 137 15.55 2.30 11.07
C SER A 137 15.08 0.92 10.62
N LEU A 138 13.95 0.85 9.92
CA LEU A 138 13.43 -0.39 9.34
C LEU A 138 14.37 -0.96 8.28
N LEU A 139 14.83 -0.11 7.35
CA LEU A 139 15.81 -0.48 6.31
C LEU A 139 17.10 -1.02 6.92
N SER A 140 17.65 -0.31 7.90
CA SER A 140 18.86 -0.75 8.63
C SER A 140 18.66 -2.09 9.33
N SER A 141 17.47 -2.33 9.89
CA SER A 141 17.10 -3.61 10.52
C SER A 141 17.02 -4.76 9.51
N LEU A 142 16.70 -4.47 8.25
CA LEU A 142 16.72 -5.41 7.14
C LEU A 142 18.11 -5.60 6.52
N GLY A 143 19.14 -4.91 7.03
CA GLY A 143 20.51 -4.98 6.54
C GLY A 143 20.81 -4.05 5.38
N ILE A 144 19.87 -3.15 5.01
CA ILE A 144 20.11 -2.12 3.99
C ILE A 144 20.89 -0.98 4.66
N LYS A 145 22.11 -0.75 4.17
CA LYS A 145 23.00 0.27 4.73
C LYS A 145 22.46 1.67 4.48
N GLU A 146 22.76 2.59 5.40
CA GLU A 146 22.29 3.96 5.35
C GLU A 146 22.71 4.70 4.07
N GLU A 147 23.90 4.40 3.55
CA GLU A 147 24.41 4.94 2.27
C GLU A 147 23.54 4.61 1.06
N LEU A 148 22.72 3.54 1.14
CA LEU A 148 21.81 3.09 0.08
C LEU A 148 20.41 3.68 0.22
N HIS A 149 20.07 4.32 1.34
CA HIS A 149 18.70 4.78 1.59
C HIS A 149 18.21 5.81 0.56
N TYR A 150 19.12 6.62 0.02
CA TYR A 150 18.81 7.65 -0.98
C TYR A 150 19.21 7.26 -2.41
N THR A 151 19.65 6.00 -2.61
CA THR A 151 19.94 5.45 -3.92
C THR A 151 18.63 5.02 -4.60
N LEU A 152 18.55 5.11 -5.94
CA LEU A 152 17.40 4.61 -6.66
C LEU A 152 17.27 3.10 -6.52
N MET A 153 16.05 2.60 -6.49
CA MET A 153 15.79 1.15 -6.44
C MET A 153 16.41 0.41 -7.63
N ALA A 154 16.45 1.03 -8.82
CA ALA A 154 17.09 0.47 -10.02
C ALA A 154 18.61 0.25 -9.87
N ASP A 155 19.26 1.00 -8.98
CA ASP A 155 20.72 0.98 -8.81
C ASP A 155 21.16 0.07 -7.64
N ILE A 156 20.24 -0.63 -7.02
CA ILE A 156 20.54 -1.60 -5.94
C ILE A 156 20.71 -2.99 -6.55
N GLU A 157 21.88 -3.58 -6.31
CA GLU A 157 22.21 -4.97 -6.67
C GLU A 157 21.73 -5.97 -5.61
#